data_8b40821b5a7da1c626f3849e0f7b167f
#
_entry.id   8b40821b5a7da1c626f3849e0f7b167f
#
_cell.length_a   1.000
_cell.length_b   1.000
_cell.length_c   1.000
_cell.angle_alpha   90.00
_cell.angle_beta   90.00
_cell.angle_gamma   90.00
#
_symmetry.space_group_name_H-M   'P 1'
#
loop_
_entity.id
_entity.type
_entity.pdbx_description
1 polymer ?
#
loop_
_entity_poly.entity_id
_entity_poly.type
_entity_poly.pdbx_seq_one_letter_code
_entity_poly.pdbx_strand_id
1 'polypeptide(L)'
;MIIRGLAFLLLVMLGIGAGAYVLTQPKLAARYLPGAIEWLTDSFDRPPATGEPVAFAVRPGETGADVANRLTEAGAITDPRVFRYLLSFYGAEAGLRAGEYRLTPADGTRAVVQQLLGGGSDKLVSVTVPEGLRAEEVAALIEQAGVAPKQEFLQLVFSGRSPLPVLPPNAAGSLEGYLFPETYNVPPNYGAEPMLRFMLETFRDRAWPEVQRAAAVGLTPPQVLVLASIVEREAAVPEERPVLAGVFLNRLRINMPLAADPTVQYVLVPPGAPTPPVDGYWKRDLTLQDLRIPSLYNTYITAGLPPSPIANPGLGSIRGVVAPTASDFLFFVARPDRSHALAVTFEEHLANVRRYQP
;
A
#
# COMPACT_ATOMS: atom_id res chain seq x y z
N MET A 1 -37.16 17.80 26.22
CA MET A 1 -36.87 17.46 24.81
C MET A 1 -36.16 18.60 24.05
N ILE A 2 -36.58 19.85 24.23
CA ILE A 2 -36.04 21.05 23.57
C ILE A 2 -34.55 21.30 23.88
N ILE A 3 -34.10 21.13 25.12
CA ILE A 3 -32.70 21.37 25.55
C ILE A 3 -31.72 20.38 24.91
N ARG A 4 -32.12 19.10 24.75
CA ARG A 4 -31.28 18.08 24.10
C ARG A 4 -31.16 18.30 22.62
N GLY A 5 -32.18 18.85 21.94
CA GLY A 5 -32.16 19.24 20.54
C GLY A 5 -31.23 20.43 20.29
N LEU A 6 -31.27 21.45 21.17
CA LEU A 6 -30.40 22.61 21.09
C LEU A 6 -28.93 22.24 21.29
N ALA A 7 -28.62 21.37 22.29
CA ALA A 7 -27.25 20.90 22.51
C ALA A 7 -26.71 20.09 21.33
N PHE A 8 -27.54 19.24 20.70
CA PHE A 8 -27.17 18.51 19.50
C PHE A 8 -26.90 19.44 18.32
N LEU A 9 -27.75 20.45 18.10
CA LEU A 9 -27.58 21.46 17.05
C LEU A 9 -26.28 22.27 17.24
N LEU A 10 -25.96 22.63 18.47
CA LEU A 10 -24.74 23.35 18.83
C LEU A 10 -23.48 22.50 18.58
N LEU A 11 -23.52 21.20 18.91
CA LEU A 11 -22.44 20.27 18.62
C LEU A 11 -22.24 20.06 17.11
N VAL A 12 -23.30 19.99 16.33
CA VAL A 12 -23.23 19.91 14.86
C VAL A 12 -22.64 21.19 14.27
N MET A 13 -23.08 22.37 14.76
CA MET A 13 -22.55 23.66 14.31
C MET A 13 -21.08 23.84 14.69
N LEU A 14 -20.66 23.41 15.88
CA LEU A 14 -19.26 23.41 16.31
C LEU A 14 -18.43 22.42 15.47
N GLY A 15 -18.96 21.24 15.15
CA GLY A 15 -18.33 20.26 14.26
C GLY A 15 -18.14 20.79 12.84
N ILE A 16 -19.15 21.47 12.27
CA ILE A 16 -19.07 22.13 10.96
C ILE A 16 -18.06 23.26 11.00
N GLY A 17 -18.06 24.10 12.05
CA GLY A 17 -17.11 25.20 12.22
C GLY A 17 -15.67 24.70 12.37
N ALA A 18 -15.45 23.64 13.15
CA ALA A 18 -14.14 23.02 13.30
C ALA A 18 -13.66 22.40 11.98
N GLY A 19 -14.53 21.68 11.27
CA GLY A 19 -14.24 21.13 9.95
C GLY A 19 -13.90 22.22 8.93
N ALA A 20 -14.68 23.29 8.88
CA ALA A 20 -14.41 24.43 8.02
C ALA A 20 -13.07 25.11 8.38
N TYR A 21 -12.76 25.26 9.66
CA TYR A 21 -11.47 25.81 10.10
C TYR A 21 -10.30 24.90 9.68
N VAL A 22 -10.43 23.58 9.88
CA VAL A 22 -9.38 22.62 9.46
C VAL A 22 -9.12 22.71 7.95
N LEU A 23 -10.15 22.89 7.14
CA LEU A 23 -10.01 23.03 5.69
C LEU A 23 -9.29 24.33 5.26
N THR A 24 -9.32 25.38 6.08
CA THR A 24 -8.55 26.61 5.82
C THR A 24 -7.06 26.47 6.16
N GLN A 25 -6.68 25.39 6.84
CA GLN A 25 -5.31 25.12 7.28
C GLN A 25 -4.78 23.88 6.55
N PRO A 26 -4.03 24.02 5.44
CA PRO A 26 -3.63 22.88 4.58
C PRO A 26 -2.94 21.74 5.33
N LYS A 27 -2.05 22.06 6.28
CA LYS A 27 -1.33 21.08 7.10
C LYS A 27 -2.23 20.33 8.07
N LEU A 28 -3.27 21.00 8.62
CA LEU A 28 -4.27 20.35 9.47
C LEU A 28 -5.25 19.52 8.61
N ALA A 29 -5.61 20.03 7.44
CA ALA A 29 -6.46 19.31 6.50
C ALA A 29 -5.79 18.02 6.01
N ALA A 30 -4.50 18.06 5.69
CA ALA A 30 -3.71 16.87 5.36
C ALA A 30 -3.74 15.81 6.48
N ARG A 31 -3.73 16.27 7.73
CA ARG A 31 -3.70 15.39 8.91
C ARG A 31 -5.07 14.81 9.29
N TYR A 32 -6.14 15.59 9.15
CA TYR A 32 -7.45 15.23 9.71
C TYR A 32 -8.55 15.00 8.68
N LEU A 33 -8.42 15.55 7.47
CA LEU A 33 -9.44 15.50 6.43
C LEU A 33 -8.83 15.30 5.02
N PRO A 34 -7.99 14.29 4.80
CA PRO A 34 -7.31 14.10 3.51
C PRO A 34 -8.28 13.92 2.33
N GLY A 35 -9.40 13.20 2.51
CA GLY A 35 -10.40 13.02 1.46
C GLY A 35 -11.21 14.28 1.12
N ALA A 36 -11.28 15.25 2.03
CA ALA A 36 -11.95 16.52 1.75
C ALA A 36 -11.14 17.41 0.79
N ILE A 37 -9.81 17.19 0.71
CA ILE A 37 -8.94 17.89 -0.24
C ILE A 37 -9.21 17.44 -1.67
N GLU A 38 -9.43 16.15 -1.89
CA GLU A 38 -9.80 15.61 -3.19
C GLU A 38 -11.12 16.21 -3.65
N TRP A 39 -12.11 16.20 -2.76
CA TRP A 39 -13.41 16.81 -3.04
C TRP A 39 -13.30 18.32 -3.29
N LEU A 40 -12.51 19.05 -2.52
CA LEU A 40 -12.27 20.49 -2.70
C LEU A 40 -11.55 20.79 -4.02
N THR A 41 -10.48 20.07 -4.33
CA THR A 41 -9.75 20.25 -5.58
C THR A 41 -10.61 19.90 -6.77
N ASP A 42 -11.33 18.80 -6.76
CA ASP A 42 -12.22 18.39 -7.85
C ASP A 42 -13.43 19.33 -8.01
N SER A 43 -13.88 19.96 -6.91
CA SER A 43 -15.01 20.92 -6.95
C SER A 43 -14.61 22.31 -7.39
N PHE A 44 -13.40 22.77 -7.10
CA PHE A 44 -12.94 24.14 -7.36
C PHE A 44 -11.85 24.21 -8.44
N ASP A 45 -11.16 23.11 -8.73
CA ASP A 45 -10.17 23.05 -9.80
C ASP A 45 -10.88 22.80 -11.12
N ARG A 46 -10.90 23.82 -11.98
CA ARG A 46 -11.36 23.68 -13.37
C ARG A 46 -10.12 23.62 -14.25
N PRO A 47 -9.74 22.42 -14.75
CA PRO A 47 -8.60 22.35 -15.65
C PRO A 47 -8.81 23.27 -16.86
N PRO A 48 -7.73 23.90 -17.39
CA PRO A 48 -7.81 24.69 -18.58
C PRO A 48 -8.38 23.91 -19.76
N ALA A 49 -9.18 24.57 -20.60
CA ALA A 49 -9.85 23.92 -21.74
C ALA A 49 -8.89 23.38 -22.81
N THR A 50 -7.65 23.86 -22.86
CA THR A 50 -6.62 23.42 -23.79
C THR A 50 -5.70 22.42 -23.09
N GLY A 51 -5.74 21.15 -23.52
CA GLY A 51 -4.93 20.06 -22.99
C GLY A 51 -3.50 20.00 -23.52
N GLU A 52 -3.02 21.03 -24.22
CA GLU A 52 -1.65 21.05 -24.74
C GLU A 52 -0.64 21.22 -23.60
N PRO A 53 0.50 20.49 -23.65
CA PRO A 53 1.55 20.66 -22.66
C PRO A 53 2.16 22.06 -22.69
N VAL A 54 2.32 22.67 -21.52
CA VAL A 54 2.90 24.00 -21.33
C VAL A 54 4.35 23.88 -20.89
N ALA A 55 5.28 24.48 -21.62
CA ALA A 55 6.66 24.62 -21.18
C ALA A 55 6.74 25.70 -20.10
N PHE A 56 7.27 25.36 -18.92
CA PHE A 56 7.35 26.26 -17.77
C PHE A 56 8.70 26.15 -17.06
N ALA A 57 9.32 27.26 -16.75
CA ALA A 57 10.57 27.31 -16.02
C ALA A 57 10.37 27.85 -14.58
N VAL A 58 10.77 27.11 -13.59
CA VAL A 58 10.93 27.59 -12.21
C VAL A 58 12.32 28.18 -12.05
N ARG A 59 12.42 29.42 -11.63
CA ARG A 59 13.70 30.12 -11.45
C ARG A 59 14.28 29.88 -10.05
N PRO A 60 15.61 29.91 -9.89
CA PRO A 60 16.22 29.84 -8.58
C PRO A 60 15.71 30.95 -7.66
N GLY A 61 15.23 30.59 -6.45
CA GLY A 61 14.76 31.53 -5.45
C GLY A 61 13.31 32.02 -5.61
N GLU A 62 12.57 31.53 -6.61
CA GLU A 62 11.13 31.83 -6.72
C GLU A 62 10.33 31.21 -5.56
N THR A 63 9.39 31.98 -5.01
CA THR A 63 8.46 31.46 -4.00
C THR A 63 7.33 30.69 -4.65
N GLY A 64 6.65 29.83 -3.89
CA GLY A 64 5.46 29.12 -4.37
C GLY A 64 4.34 30.10 -4.81
N ALA A 65 4.30 31.32 -4.29
CA ALA A 65 3.35 32.34 -4.72
C ALA A 65 3.72 32.91 -6.10
N ASP A 66 5.00 33.17 -6.35
CA ASP A 66 5.48 33.67 -7.65
C ASP A 66 5.21 32.63 -8.74
N VAL A 67 5.53 31.37 -8.44
CA VAL A 67 5.29 30.25 -9.36
C VAL A 67 3.79 30.08 -9.64
N ALA A 68 2.91 30.19 -8.63
CA ALA A 68 1.47 30.09 -8.81
C ALA A 68 0.91 31.17 -9.75
N ASN A 69 1.36 32.41 -9.59
CA ASN A 69 0.94 33.51 -10.45
C ASN A 69 1.37 33.29 -11.91
N ARG A 70 2.62 32.91 -12.12
CA ARG A 70 3.16 32.63 -13.47
C ARG A 70 2.52 31.42 -14.13
N LEU A 71 2.18 30.38 -13.37
CA LEU A 71 1.43 29.23 -13.88
C LEU A 71 0.03 29.65 -14.36
N THR A 72 -0.62 30.56 -13.63
CA THR A 72 -1.93 31.10 -14.03
C THR A 72 -1.81 31.94 -15.30
N GLU A 73 -0.78 32.80 -15.38
CA GLU A 73 -0.49 33.60 -16.59
C GLU A 73 -0.17 32.72 -17.81
N ALA A 74 0.54 31.61 -17.59
CA ALA A 74 0.86 30.62 -18.63
C ALA A 74 -0.33 29.71 -19.01
N GLY A 75 -1.48 29.86 -18.34
CA GLY A 75 -2.64 28.99 -18.55
C GLY A 75 -2.45 27.56 -18.11
N ALA A 76 -1.44 27.27 -17.28
CA ALA A 76 -1.18 25.94 -16.76
C ALA A 76 -2.09 25.57 -15.58
N ILE A 77 -2.60 26.58 -14.85
CA ILE A 77 -3.60 26.42 -13.79
C ILE A 77 -4.64 27.54 -13.88
N THR A 78 -5.81 27.36 -13.28
CA THR A 78 -6.89 28.35 -13.29
C THR A 78 -6.95 29.18 -12.00
N ASP A 79 -6.58 28.63 -10.87
CA ASP A 79 -6.62 29.31 -9.57
C ASP A 79 -5.29 29.16 -8.79
N PRO A 80 -4.54 30.26 -8.62
CA PRO A 80 -3.28 30.25 -7.88
C PRO A 80 -3.46 29.89 -6.38
N ARG A 81 -4.67 30.04 -5.83
CA ARG A 81 -4.95 29.71 -4.43
C ARG A 81 -5.00 28.19 -4.24
N VAL A 82 -5.60 27.47 -5.18
CA VAL A 82 -5.63 25.99 -5.19
C VAL A 82 -4.21 25.44 -5.27
N PHE A 83 -3.37 25.99 -6.15
CA PHE A 83 -1.97 25.60 -6.28
C PHE A 83 -1.20 25.79 -4.96
N ARG A 84 -1.27 26.96 -4.34
CA ARG A 84 -0.59 27.24 -3.07
C ARG A 84 -1.10 26.36 -1.93
N TYR A 85 -2.40 26.10 -1.90
CA TYR A 85 -3.00 25.20 -0.95
C TYR A 85 -2.43 23.78 -1.09
N LEU A 86 -2.34 23.26 -2.31
CA LEU A 86 -1.76 21.94 -2.59
C LEU A 86 -0.27 21.88 -2.26
N LEU A 87 0.52 22.95 -2.54
CA LEU A 87 1.92 23.00 -2.10
C LEU A 87 2.06 22.88 -0.59
N SER A 88 1.24 23.62 0.15
CA SER A 88 1.24 23.55 1.62
C SER A 88 0.75 22.20 2.14
N PHE A 89 -0.25 21.60 1.47
CA PHE A 89 -0.75 20.29 1.76
C PHE A 89 0.32 19.19 1.61
N TYR A 90 1.12 19.26 0.54
CA TYR A 90 2.25 18.33 0.30
C TYR A 90 3.50 18.69 1.11
N GLY A 91 3.47 19.75 1.92
CA GLY A 91 4.65 20.19 2.69
C GLY A 91 5.76 20.79 1.84
N ALA A 92 5.45 21.20 0.61
CA ALA A 92 6.40 21.55 -0.43
C ALA A 92 6.58 23.06 -0.66
N GLU A 93 6.22 23.90 0.31
CA GLU A 93 6.33 25.37 0.20
C GLU A 93 7.77 25.85 -0.08
N ALA A 94 8.78 25.08 0.40
CA ALA A 94 10.19 25.33 0.16
C ALA A 94 10.82 24.36 -0.86
N GLY A 95 10.02 23.48 -1.49
CA GLY A 95 10.51 22.33 -2.24
C GLY A 95 10.42 22.41 -3.75
N LEU A 96 9.96 23.55 -4.31
CA LEU A 96 9.96 23.71 -5.76
C LEU A 96 11.40 23.85 -6.26
N ARG A 97 11.83 22.92 -7.08
CA ARG A 97 13.20 22.94 -7.65
C ARG A 97 13.22 23.83 -8.88
N ALA A 98 14.26 24.65 -8.99
CA ALA A 98 14.53 25.41 -10.20
C ALA A 98 14.82 24.43 -11.36
N GLY A 99 14.24 24.70 -12.53
CA GLY A 99 14.38 23.83 -13.69
C GLY A 99 13.31 24.12 -14.76
N GLU A 100 13.44 23.45 -15.89
CA GLU A 100 12.43 23.50 -16.97
C GLU A 100 11.48 22.32 -16.82
N TYR A 101 10.20 22.59 -16.99
CA TYR A 101 9.10 21.63 -16.81
C TYR A 101 8.21 21.63 -18.05
N ARG A 102 7.68 20.46 -18.35
CA ARG A 102 6.60 20.32 -19.33
C ARG A 102 5.35 19.88 -18.59
N LEU A 103 4.42 20.81 -18.41
CA LEU A 103 3.23 20.62 -17.59
C LEU A 103 2.06 20.20 -18.45
N THR A 104 1.20 19.33 -17.93
CA THR A 104 -0.03 18.89 -18.59
C THR A 104 -1.25 19.45 -17.85
N PRO A 105 -1.75 20.65 -18.26
CA PRO A 105 -2.82 21.36 -17.56
C PRO A 105 -4.15 20.61 -17.53
N ALA A 106 -4.41 19.77 -18.54
CA ALA A 106 -5.65 19.00 -18.66
C ALA A 106 -5.89 18.05 -17.48
N ASP A 107 -4.83 17.63 -16.77
CA ASP A 107 -4.91 16.73 -15.63
C ASP A 107 -5.22 17.47 -14.31
N GLY A 108 -5.41 18.81 -14.37
CA GLY A 108 -5.75 19.66 -13.23
C GLY A 108 -4.55 20.16 -12.42
N THR A 109 -4.82 21.13 -11.52
CA THR A 109 -3.79 21.79 -10.70
C THR A 109 -3.01 20.82 -9.82
N ARG A 110 -3.64 19.72 -9.34
CA ARG A 110 -2.96 18.67 -8.57
C ARG A 110 -1.84 18.02 -9.37
N ALA A 111 -2.12 17.64 -10.62
CA ALA A 111 -1.14 17.04 -11.51
C ALA A 111 0.01 18.01 -11.80
N VAL A 112 -0.28 19.27 -12.04
CA VAL A 112 0.73 20.33 -12.23
C VAL A 112 1.63 20.45 -11.00
N VAL A 113 1.06 20.44 -9.78
CA VAL A 113 1.85 20.45 -8.55
C VAL A 113 2.76 19.21 -8.46
N GLN A 114 2.23 18.03 -8.74
CA GLN A 114 3.01 16.79 -8.70
C GLN A 114 4.15 16.79 -9.73
N GLN A 115 3.90 17.29 -10.94
CA GLN A 115 4.93 17.45 -11.98
C GLN A 115 6.05 18.40 -11.53
N LEU A 116 5.71 19.51 -10.88
CA LEU A 116 6.70 20.46 -10.34
C LEU A 116 7.49 19.91 -9.16
N LEU A 117 6.86 19.13 -8.31
CA LEU A 117 7.53 18.47 -7.18
C LEU A 117 8.47 17.37 -7.64
N GLY A 118 8.15 16.73 -8.75
CA GLY A 118 8.98 15.70 -9.37
C GLY A 118 10.29 16.20 -10.00
N GLY A 119 10.48 17.52 -10.15
CA GLY A 119 11.74 18.10 -10.60
C GLY A 119 12.01 17.98 -12.11
N GLY A 120 11.34 18.76 -12.94
CA GLY A 120 11.75 19.15 -14.30
C GLY A 120 12.34 18.09 -15.25
N SER A 121 11.83 16.88 -15.26
CA SER A 121 12.26 15.83 -16.18
C SER A 121 11.10 15.35 -17.05
N ASP A 122 11.24 15.47 -18.36
CA ASP A 122 10.32 14.88 -19.35
C ASP A 122 10.29 13.34 -19.30
N LYS A 123 11.15 12.72 -18.47
CA LYS A 123 11.27 11.26 -18.37
C LYS A 123 10.75 10.79 -17.04
N LEU A 124 9.59 10.15 -17.05
CA LEU A 124 9.15 9.33 -15.93
C LEU A 124 10.04 8.09 -15.84
N VAL A 125 10.32 7.67 -14.62
CA VAL A 125 10.92 6.37 -14.35
C VAL A 125 9.80 5.41 -13.96
N SER A 126 9.86 4.19 -14.49
CA SER A 126 8.89 3.15 -14.19
C SER A 126 9.43 2.27 -13.07
N VAL A 127 8.68 2.18 -11.98
CA VAL A 127 8.95 1.26 -10.88
C VAL A 127 7.91 0.15 -10.93
N THR A 128 8.29 -1.02 -11.43
CA THR A 128 7.41 -2.19 -11.39
C THR A 128 7.64 -2.95 -10.08
N VAL A 129 6.59 -3.05 -9.29
CA VAL A 129 6.56 -3.77 -8.01
C VAL A 129 5.77 -5.06 -8.21
N PRO A 130 6.44 -6.23 -8.31
CA PRO A 130 5.78 -7.53 -8.37
C PRO A 130 4.98 -7.87 -7.11
N GLU A 131 3.99 -8.76 -7.27
CA GLU A 131 3.22 -9.33 -6.15
C GLU A 131 4.16 -10.13 -5.22
N GLY A 132 3.85 -10.16 -3.93
CA GLY A 132 4.52 -10.99 -2.94
C GLY A 132 5.88 -10.48 -2.44
N LEU A 133 6.29 -9.25 -2.79
CA LEU A 133 7.49 -8.64 -2.25
C LEU A 133 7.27 -8.12 -0.82
N ARG A 134 8.33 -8.14 -0.02
CA ARG A 134 8.39 -7.45 1.28
C ARG A 134 8.67 -5.96 1.08
N ALA A 135 8.40 -5.17 2.10
CA ALA A 135 8.70 -3.74 2.09
C ALA A 135 10.17 -3.43 1.76
N GLU A 136 11.12 -4.25 2.23
CA GLU A 136 12.55 -4.09 1.95
C GLU A 136 12.92 -4.32 0.49
N GLU A 137 12.24 -5.25 -0.17
CA GLU A 137 12.40 -5.53 -1.61
C GLU A 137 11.79 -4.41 -2.44
N VAL A 138 10.58 -3.95 -2.06
CA VAL A 138 9.92 -2.78 -2.67
C VAL A 138 10.80 -1.53 -2.57
N ALA A 139 11.33 -1.26 -1.37
CA ALA A 139 12.20 -0.11 -1.14
C ALA A 139 13.49 -0.15 -1.97
N ALA A 140 14.04 -1.36 -2.20
CA ALA A 140 15.20 -1.54 -3.06
C ALA A 140 14.90 -1.21 -4.54
N LEU A 141 13.72 -1.61 -5.05
CA LEU A 141 13.27 -1.26 -6.40
C LEU A 141 13.07 0.26 -6.56
N ILE A 142 12.49 0.92 -5.54
CA ILE A 142 12.30 2.38 -5.50
C ILE A 142 13.65 3.12 -5.56
N GLU A 143 14.63 2.66 -4.78
CA GLU A 143 15.98 3.22 -4.78
C GLU A 143 16.71 2.97 -6.11
N GLN A 144 16.65 1.74 -6.62
CA GLN A 144 17.25 1.38 -7.90
C GLN A 144 16.71 2.21 -9.07
N ALA A 145 15.43 2.57 -9.04
CA ALA A 145 14.81 3.44 -10.03
C ALA A 145 15.12 4.94 -9.81
N GLY A 146 15.89 5.31 -8.78
CA GLY A 146 16.23 6.70 -8.49
C GLY A 146 15.05 7.54 -8.01
N VAL A 147 14.04 6.92 -7.38
CA VAL A 147 12.83 7.59 -6.90
C VAL A 147 13.00 8.13 -5.49
N ALA A 148 13.55 7.32 -4.58
CA ALA A 148 13.83 7.71 -3.20
C ALA A 148 14.89 6.79 -2.58
N PRO A 149 15.63 7.25 -1.54
CA PRO A 149 16.54 6.40 -0.77
C PRO A 149 15.75 5.28 -0.06
N LYS A 150 16.27 4.04 -0.15
CA LYS A 150 15.67 2.84 0.47
C LYS A 150 15.40 3.04 1.96
N GLN A 151 16.38 3.57 2.69
CA GLN A 151 16.27 3.73 4.14
C GLN A 151 15.18 4.72 4.53
N GLU A 152 15.05 5.83 3.79
CA GLU A 152 14.00 6.83 4.02
C GLU A 152 12.61 6.24 3.82
N PHE A 153 12.43 5.48 2.73
CA PHE A 153 11.17 4.80 2.46
C PHE A 153 10.81 3.78 3.55
N LEU A 154 11.77 2.95 3.99
CA LEU A 154 11.56 1.98 5.06
C LEU A 154 11.23 2.63 6.41
N GLN A 155 11.86 3.76 6.74
CA GLN A 155 11.52 4.53 7.94
C GLN A 155 10.06 4.96 7.95
N LEU A 156 9.51 5.38 6.82
CA LEU A 156 8.10 5.72 6.70
C LEU A 156 7.20 4.49 6.83
N VAL A 157 7.53 3.39 6.16
CA VAL A 157 6.75 2.13 6.20
C VAL A 157 6.65 1.57 7.62
N PHE A 158 7.74 1.63 8.39
CA PHE A 158 7.81 1.10 9.76
C PHE A 158 7.64 2.17 10.84
N SER A 159 7.17 3.37 10.50
CA SER A 159 7.00 4.49 11.44
C SER A 159 5.85 4.33 12.44
N GLY A 160 4.98 3.35 12.27
CA GLY A 160 3.71 3.24 13.01
C GLY A 160 2.67 4.29 12.62
N ARG A 161 2.85 4.98 11.48
CA ARG A 161 1.96 6.04 10.99
C ARG A 161 1.61 5.80 9.52
N SER A 162 0.37 6.11 9.16
CA SER A 162 -0.05 6.11 7.76
C SER A 162 -0.35 7.53 7.30
N PRO A 163 0.10 7.93 6.11
CA PRO A 163 -0.31 9.19 5.50
C PRO A 163 -1.78 9.16 5.03
N LEU A 164 -2.41 7.97 4.99
CA LEU A 164 -3.84 7.79 4.68
C LEU A 164 -4.56 7.21 5.90
N PRO A 165 -5.34 8.02 6.65
CA PRO A 165 -6.03 7.55 7.88
C PRO A 165 -7.01 6.40 7.66
N VAL A 166 -7.56 6.23 6.44
CA VAL A 166 -8.44 5.12 6.08
C VAL A 166 -7.71 3.77 6.05
N LEU A 167 -6.38 3.79 5.92
CA LEU A 167 -5.49 2.63 5.96
C LEU A 167 -4.57 2.75 7.19
N PRO A 168 -5.03 2.41 8.39
CA PRO A 168 -4.17 2.46 9.58
C PRO A 168 -3.03 1.44 9.46
N PRO A 169 -1.89 1.68 10.13
CA PRO A 169 -0.85 0.68 10.23
C PRO A 169 -1.39 -0.65 10.76
N ASN A 170 -0.79 -1.75 10.33
CA ASN A 170 -1.14 -3.09 10.82
C ASN A 170 -0.78 -3.26 12.32
N ALA A 171 -1.11 -4.41 12.90
CA ALA A 171 -0.88 -4.66 14.33
C ALA A 171 0.60 -4.62 14.76
N ALA A 172 1.53 -4.79 13.82
CA ALA A 172 2.97 -4.62 14.05
C ALA A 172 3.45 -3.17 13.91
N GLY A 173 2.53 -2.21 13.69
CA GLY A 173 2.88 -0.79 13.51
C GLY A 173 3.55 -0.50 12.17
N SER A 174 3.27 -1.28 11.12
CA SER A 174 3.86 -1.08 9.79
C SER A 174 2.80 -0.97 8.69
N LEU A 175 3.24 -0.57 7.50
CA LEU A 175 2.43 -0.52 6.28
C LEU A 175 2.74 -1.72 5.34
N GLU A 176 3.42 -2.75 5.85
CA GLU A 176 3.57 -4.03 5.15
C GLU A 176 2.19 -4.62 4.83
N GLY A 177 2.00 -5.06 3.60
CA GLY A 177 0.72 -5.56 3.08
C GLY A 177 -0.13 -4.52 2.36
N TYR A 178 0.22 -3.21 2.47
CA TYR A 178 -0.49 -2.12 1.80
C TYR A 178 0.28 -1.51 0.61
N LEU A 179 1.55 -1.90 0.41
CA LEU A 179 2.37 -1.42 -0.71
C LEU A 179 1.95 -2.13 -1.99
N PHE A 180 0.90 -1.64 -2.64
CA PHE A 180 0.21 -2.38 -3.70
C PHE A 180 1.14 -2.70 -4.89
N PRO A 181 1.15 -3.97 -5.37
CA PRO A 181 1.91 -4.36 -6.54
C PRO A 181 1.33 -3.73 -7.82
N GLU A 182 2.11 -2.90 -8.50
CA GLU A 182 1.73 -2.21 -9.72
C GLU A 182 2.99 -1.65 -10.42
N THR A 183 2.84 -1.14 -11.62
CA THR A 183 3.86 -0.32 -12.29
C THR A 183 3.56 1.15 -12.06
N TYR A 184 4.43 1.81 -11.30
CA TYR A 184 4.33 3.22 -10.95
C TYR A 184 5.21 4.06 -11.88
N ASN A 185 4.60 5.00 -12.60
CA ASN A 185 5.33 5.95 -13.42
C ASN A 185 5.44 7.27 -12.66
N VAL A 186 6.63 7.58 -12.17
CA VAL A 186 6.88 8.74 -11.32
C VAL A 186 8.12 9.50 -11.79
N PRO A 187 8.24 10.81 -11.47
CA PRO A 187 9.46 11.54 -11.77
C PRO A 187 10.69 10.99 -11.04
N PRO A 188 11.91 11.15 -11.58
CA PRO A 188 13.13 10.88 -10.82
C PRO A 188 13.18 11.73 -9.55
N ASN A 189 13.71 11.16 -8.46
CA ASN A 189 13.75 11.82 -7.14
C ASN A 189 12.37 12.28 -6.63
N TYR A 190 11.33 11.51 -6.94
CA TYR A 190 9.95 11.81 -6.53
C TYR A 190 9.82 11.95 -5.00
N GLY A 191 10.65 11.21 -4.24
CA GLY A 191 10.69 11.24 -2.79
C GLY A 191 9.94 10.07 -2.15
N ALA A 192 10.37 9.71 -0.93
CA ALA A 192 9.86 8.54 -0.23
C ALA A 192 8.39 8.71 0.21
N GLU A 193 8.02 9.86 0.78
CA GLU A 193 6.65 10.09 1.25
C GLU A 193 5.62 10.18 0.10
N PRO A 194 5.85 10.95 -0.99
CA PRO A 194 4.94 10.93 -2.13
C PRO A 194 4.81 9.54 -2.77
N MET A 195 5.91 8.79 -2.88
CA MET A 195 5.87 7.42 -3.43
C MET A 195 5.04 6.49 -2.54
N LEU A 196 5.26 6.52 -1.23
CA LEU A 196 4.48 5.73 -0.28
C LEU A 196 2.99 6.10 -0.37
N ARG A 197 2.67 7.38 -0.38
CA ARG A 197 1.28 7.86 -0.53
C ARG A 197 0.65 7.33 -1.81
N PHE A 198 1.33 7.40 -2.95
CA PHE A 198 0.84 6.89 -4.22
C PHE A 198 0.55 5.38 -4.16
N MET A 199 1.43 4.59 -3.56
CA MET A 199 1.22 3.15 -3.38
C MET A 199 -0.01 2.85 -2.51
N LEU A 200 -0.20 3.60 -1.41
CA LEU A 200 -1.34 3.46 -0.52
C LEU A 200 -2.67 3.92 -1.17
N GLU A 201 -2.65 4.98 -1.96
CA GLU A 201 -3.81 5.42 -2.75
C GLU A 201 -4.20 4.36 -3.76
N THR A 202 -3.22 3.78 -4.47
CA THR A 202 -3.45 2.66 -5.40
C THR A 202 -4.06 1.46 -4.68
N PHE A 203 -3.56 1.10 -3.50
CA PHE A 203 -4.14 0.05 -2.67
C PHE A 203 -5.58 0.37 -2.27
N ARG A 204 -5.83 1.60 -1.79
CA ARG A 204 -7.18 2.05 -1.43
C ARG A 204 -8.17 1.88 -2.58
N ASP A 205 -7.76 2.27 -3.78
CA ASP A 205 -8.66 2.29 -4.94
C ASP A 205 -8.84 0.90 -5.57
N ARG A 206 -7.78 0.07 -5.59
CA ARG A 206 -7.78 -1.23 -6.25
C ARG A 206 -8.13 -2.39 -5.33
N ALA A 207 -7.61 -2.41 -4.12
CA ALA A 207 -7.66 -3.58 -3.23
C ALA A 207 -8.60 -3.41 -2.04
N TRP A 208 -8.70 -2.19 -1.47
CA TRP A 208 -9.48 -1.96 -0.26
C TRP A 208 -10.96 -2.35 -0.38
N PRO A 209 -11.67 -2.12 -1.50
CA PRO A 209 -13.05 -2.58 -1.66
C PRO A 209 -13.20 -4.10 -1.53
N GLU A 210 -12.22 -4.88 -1.99
CA GLU A 210 -12.23 -6.34 -1.83
C GLU A 210 -11.93 -6.73 -0.37
N VAL A 211 -10.94 -6.07 0.26
CA VAL A 211 -10.58 -6.32 1.66
C VAL A 211 -11.75 -6.06 2.60
N GLN A 212 -12.60 -5.07 2.31
CA GLN A 212 -13.81 -4.78 3.09
C GLN A 212 -14.86 -5.90 3.06
N ARG A 213 -14.74 -6.88 2.15
CA ARG A 213 -15.59 -8.08 2.10
C ARG A 213 -15.22 -9.14 3.17
N ALA A 214 -14.26 -8.85 4.02
CA ALA A 214 -13.71 -9.74 5.05
C ALA A 214 -14.76 -10.49 5.90
N ALA A 215 -15.88 -9.84 6.22
CA ALA A 215 -16.96 -10.44 7.00
C ALA A 215 -17.58 -11.68 6.33
N ALA A 216 -17.50 -11.80 5.00
CA ALA A 216 -18.01 -12.96 4.26
C ALA A 216 -17.30 -14.27 4.64
N VAL A 217 -16.07 -14.18 5.15
CA VAL A 217 -15.25 -15.34 5.56
C VAL A 217 -14.94 -15.36 7.06
N GLY A 218 -15.59 -14.49 7.84
CA GLY A 218 -15.41 -14.41 9.30
C GLY A 218 -14.09 -13.78 9.73
N LEU A 219 -13.46 -12.99 8.86
CA LEU A 219 -12.23 -12.27 9.15
C LEU A 219 -12.48 -10.76 9.29
N THR A 220 -11.53 -10.06 9.89
CA THR A 220 -11.43 -8.60 9.83
C THR A 220 -10.61 -8.17 8.59
N PRO A 221 -10.76 -6.92 8.09
CA PRO A 221 -9.96 -6.43 6.97
C PRO A 221 -8.44 -6.62 7.11
N PRO A 222 -7.80 -6.33 8.26
CA PRO A 222 -6.38 -6.65 8.44
C PRO A 222 -6.06 -8.14 8.34
N GLN A 223 -6.93 -9.02 8.87
CA GLN A 223 -6.73 -10.47 8.82
C GLN A 223 -6.81 -11.02 7.38
N VAL A 224 -7.64 -10.42 6.52
CA VAL A 224 -7.66 -10.75 5.09
C VAL A 224 -6.30 -10.49 4.46
N LEU A 225 -5.66 -9.35 4.76
CA LEU A 225 -4.33 -9.03 4.21
C LEU A 225 -3.25 -9.98 4.73
N VAL A 226 -3.31 -10.32 6.02
CA VAL A 226 -2.38 -11.30 6.59
C VAL A 226 -2.50 -12.63 5.85
N LEU A 227 -3.71 -13.17 5.72
CA LEU A 227 -3.91 -14.43 5.02
C LEU A 227 -3.57 -14.33 3.53
N ALA A 228 -3.93 -13.23 2.87
CA ALA A 228 -3.60 -13.01 1.46
C ALA A 228 -2.09 -12.97 1.22
N SER A 229 -1.30 -12.41 2.14
CA SER A 229 0.16 -12.39 2.04
C SER A 229 0.78 -13.80 2.15
N ILE A 230 0.16 -14.69 2.92
CA ILE A 230 0.56 -16.10 3.01
C ILE A 230 0.19 -16.83 1.71
N VAL A 231 -1.06 -16.70 1.27
CA VAL A 231 -1.55 -17.33 0.02
C VAL A 231 -0.71 -16.86 -1.18
N GLU A 232 -0.34 -15.58 -1.24
CA GLU A 232 0.52 -15.03 -2.30
C GLU A 232 1.86 -15.73 -2.39
N ARG A 233 2.44 -16.07 -1.24
CA ARG A 233 3.75 -16.70 -1.16
C ARG A 233 3.70 -18.22 -1.33
N GLU A 234 2.56 -18.85 -1.09
CA GLU A 234 2.35 -20.29 -1.25
C GLU A 234 1.89 -20.65 -2.68
N ALA A 235 0.99 -19.87 -3.26
CA ALA A 235 0.37 -20.21 -4.54
C ALA A 235 1.33 -19.92 -5.72
N ALA A 236 2.04 -20.94 -6.18
CA ALA A 236 2.84 -20.84 -7.40
C ALA A 236 1.97 -20.76 -8.68
N VAL A 237 0.75 -21.28 -8.63
CA VAL A 237 -0.25 -21.26 -9.70
C VAL A 237 -1.38 -20.31 -9.30
N PRO A 238 -1.64 -19.22 -10.03
CA PRO A 238 -2.63 -18.20 -9.65
C PRO A 238 -4.03 -18.74 -9.43
N GLU A 239 -4.44 -19.75 -10.20
CA GLU A 239 -5.76 -20.37 -10.16
C GLU A 239 -5.98 -21.16 -8.85
N GLU A 240 -4.92 -21.53 -8.14
CA GLU A 240 -5.00 -22.24 -6.86
C GLU A 240 -5.20 -21.32 -5.65
N ARG A 241 -5.03 -20.00 -5.82
CA ARG A 241 -5.19 -19.03 -4.70
C ARG A 241 -6.49 -19.22 -3.91
N PRO A 242 -7.69 -19.36 -4.56
CA PRO A 242 -8.94 -19.55 -3.82
C PRO A 242 -9.02 -20.87 -3.05
N VAL A 243 -8.47 -21.97 -3.59
CA VAL A 243 -8.51 -23.26 -2.89
C VAL A 243 -7.51 -23.31 -1.74
N LEU A 244 -6.30 -22.76 -1.91
CA LEU A 244 -5.32 -22.67 -0.82
C LEU A 244 -5.82 -21.75 0.30
N ALA A 245 -6.46 -20.63 -0.04
CA ALA A 245 -7.15 -19.79 0.93
C ALA A 245 -8.21 -20.59 1.72
N GLY A 246 -8.98 -21.44 1.05
CA GLY A 246 -9.96 -22.36 1.65
C GLY A 246 -9.29 -23.33 2.65
N VAL A 247 -8.15 -23.92 2.30
CA VAL A 247 -7.39 -24.80 3.20
C VAL A 247 -6.98 -24.07 4.48
N PHE A 248 -6.41 -22.88 4.36
CA PHE A 248 -6.01 -22.10 5.53
C PHE A 248 -7.19 -21.67 6.39
N LEU A 249 -8.31 -21.25 5.78
CA LEU A 249 -9.53 -20.93 6.51
C LEU A 249 -10.11 -22.14 7.23
N ASN A 250 -10.06 -23.35 6.65
CA ASN A 250 -10.47 -24.57 7.30
C ASN A 250 -9.58 -24.88 8.53
N ARG A 251 -8.25 -24.75 8.40
CA ARG A 251 -7.32 -24.87 9.53
C ARG A 251 -7.60 -23.88 10.64
N LEU A 252 -7.86 -22.61 10.31
CA LEU A 252 -8.21 -21.58 11.30
C LEU A 252 -9.48 -21.93 12.08
N ARG A 253 -10.53 -22.43 11.41
CA ARG A 253 -11.81 -22.83 12.06
C ARG A 253 -11.64 -23.91 13.10
N ILE A 254 -10.70 -24.84 12.93
CA ILE A 254 -10.42 -25.93 13.85
C ILE A 254 -9.20 -25.68 14.75
N ASN A 255 -8.68 -24.44 14.77
CA ASN A 255 -7.49 -24.05 15.51
C ASN A 255 -6.24 -24.89 15.20
N MET A 256 -6.13 -25.35 13.96
CA MET A 256 -4.97 -26.06 13.43
C MET A 256 -3.88 -25.06 13.02
N PRO A 257 -2.58 -25.33 13.33
CA PRO A 257 -1.48 -24.50 12.82
C PRO A 257 -1.53 -24.35 11.30
N LEU A 258 -1.25 -23.13 10.80
CA LEU A 258 -1.21 -22.91 9.35
C LEU A 258 0.00 -23.61 8.70
N ALA A 259 1.10 -23.77 9.44
CA ALA A 259 2.31 -24.46 9.02
C ALA A 259 2.76 -24.04 7.60
N ALA A 260 2.85 -22.72 7.38
CA ALA A 260 3.19 -22.11 6.10
C ALA A 260 4.66 -21.67 6.11
N ASP A 261 5.47 -22.23 5.22
CA ASP A 261 6.91 -21.96 5.08
C ASP A 261 7.24 -20.46 4.96
N PRO A 262 6.49 -19.65 4.18
CA PRO A 262 6.76 -18.23 4.05
C PRO A 262 6.73 -17.45 5.37
N THR A 263 5.96 -17.91 6.34
CA THR A 263 5.90 -17.28 7.66
C THR A 263 7.19 -17.47 8.46
N VAL A 264 7.85 -18.62 8.28
CA VAL A 264 9.18 -18.90 8.87
C VAL A 264 10.26 -18.13 8.11
N GLN A 265 10.21 -18.11 6.77
CA GLN A 265 11.13 -17.34 5.96
C GLN A 265 11.11 -15.85 6.35
N TYR A 266 9.95 -15.30 6.64
CA TYR A 266 9.80 -13.92 7.10
C TYR A 266 10.52 -13.66 8.45
N VAL A 267 10.45 -14.61 9.37
CA VAL A 267 11.10 -14.51 10.69
C VAL A 267 12.62 -14.53 10.60
N LEU A 268 13.18 -15.27 9.64
CA LEU A 268 14.64 -15.38 9.47
C LEU A 268 15.32 -14.06 9.13
N VAL A 269 14.56 -13.10 8.57
CA VAL A 269 15.06 -11.76 8.25
C VAL A 269 14.19 -10.72 8.96
N PRO A 270 14.67 -10.07 10.00
CA PRO A 270 13.88 -9.08 10.74
C PRO A 270 13.35 -7.98 9.82
N PRO A 271 12.11 -7.50 10.05
CA PRO A 271 11.56 -6.35 9.33
C PRO A 271 12.49 -5.13 9.42
N GLY A 272 12.67 -4.42 8.30
CA GLY A 272 13.54 -3.25 8.21
C GLY A 272 15.02 -3.57 8.04
N ALA A 273 15.40 -4.85 7.88
CA ALA A 273 16.79 -5.22 7.61
C ALA A 273 17.32 -4.53 6.34
N PRO A 274 18.42 -3.76 6.42
CA PRO A 274 18.89 -2.92 5.30
C PRO A 274 19.44 -3.74 4.13
N THR A 275 19.96 -4.92 4.41
CA THR A 275 20.53 -5.83 3.41
C THR A 275 19.94 -7.23 3.57
N PRO A 276 19.61 -7.91 2.46
CA PRO A 276 19.19 -9.31 2.56
C PRO A 276 20.39 -10.19 2.98
N PRO A 277 20.12 -11.32 3.65
CA PRO A 277 21.10 -12.39 3.83
C PRO A 277 21.60 -12.93 2.48
N VAL A 278 22.65 -13.76 2.50
CA VAL A 278 23.17 -14.43 1.29
C VAL A 278 22.10 -15.22 0.55
N ASP A 279 21.15 -15.83 1.29
CA ASP A 279 20.03 -16.58 0.73
C ASP A 279 18.83 -15.70 0.33
N GLY A 280 18.98 -14.38 0.36
CA GLY A 280 17.90 -13.43 0.12
C GLY A 280 16.90 -13.32 1.28
N TYR A 281 15.76 -12.68 1.05
CA TYR A 281 14.69 -12.54 2.05
C TYR A 281 13.85 -13.81 2.21
N TRP A 282 13.94 -14.76 1.28
CA TRP A 282 13.10 -15.94 1.18
C TRP A 282 13.96 -17.21 1.04
N LYS A 283 14.53 -17.64 2.16
CA LYS A 283 15.34 -18.87 2.22
C LYS A 283 14.51 -20.07 1.76
N ARG A 284 14.95 -20.75 0.68
CA ARG A 284 14.19 -21.86 0.07
C ARG A 284 14.19 -23.11 0.94
N ASP A 285 15.37 -23.52 1.41
CA ASP A 285 15.55 -24.78 2.12
C ASP A 285 15.50 -24.53 3.63
N LEU A 286 14.31 -24.60 4.21
CA LEU A 286 14.13 -24.47 5.65
C LEU A 286 14.62 -25.74 6.36
N THR A 287 15.40 -25.52 7.41
CA THR A 287 15.86 -26.62 8.28
C THR A 287 14.85 -26.86 9.40
N LEU A 288 14.93 -28.05 10.04
CA LEU A 288 14.14 -28.34 11.24
C LEU A 288 14.40 -27.34 12.39
N GLN A 289 15.56 -26.70 12.40
CA GLN A 289 15.88 -25.65 13.37
C GLN A 289 15.11 -24.36 13.03
N ASP A 290 15.03 -23.98 11.76
CA ASP A 290 14.27 -22.80 11.30
C ASP A 290 12.78 -22.95 11.69
N LEU A 291 12.19 -24.14 11.51
CA LEU A 291 10.79 -24.41 11.85
C LEU A 291 10.48 -24.32 13.36
N ARG A 292 11.51 -24.27 14.22
CA ARG A 292 11.37 -24.20 15.69
C ARG A 292 11.67 -22.83 16.26
N ILE A 293 11.96 -21.82 15.41
CA ILE A 293 12.25 -20.46 15.86
C ILE A 293 11.03 -19.89 16.60
N PRO A 294 11.19 -19.46 17.87
CA PRO A 294 10.07 -18.89 18.62
C PRO A 294 9.72 -17.50 18.10
N SER A 295 8.56 -17.40 17.44
CA SER A 295 8.04 -16.14 16.91
C SER A 295 6.52 -16.22 16.74
N LEU A 296 5.82 -15.12 16.95
CA LEU A 296 4.40 -14.99 16.66
C LEU A 296 4.08 -15.13 15.16
N TYR A 297 5.07 -14.96 14.29
CA TYR A 297 4.93 -15.21 12.86
C TYR A 297 5.10 -16.68 12.47
N ASN A 298 5.79 -17.49 13.30
CA ASN A 298 6.01 -18.88 12.97
C ASN A 298 4.74 -19.72 13.13
N THR A 299 4.03 -19.94 12.03
CA THR A 299 2.76 -20.67 12.03
C THR A 299 2.90 -22.19 12.15
N TYR A 300 4.11 -22.73 12.29
CA TYR A 300 4.32 -24.13 12.68
C TYR A 300 4.10 -24.35 14.18
N ILE A 301 4.42 -23.34 15.00
CA ILE A 301 4.37 -23.44 16.46
C ILE A 301 3.34 -22.51 17.10
N THR A 302 2.88 -21.49 16.37
CA THR A 302 1.86 -20.52 16.82
C THR A 302 0.59 -20.75 16.01
N ALA A 303 -0.50 -21.08 16.68
CA ALA A 303 -1.81 -21.23 16.04
C ALA A 303 -2.40 -19.87 15.68
N GLY A 304 -3.22 -19.84 14.63
CA GLY A 304 -3.86 -18.62 14.12
C GLY A 304 -3.03 -17.87 13.09
N LEU A 305 -3.45 -16.62 12.82
CA LEU A 305 -2.77 -15.74 11.88
C LEU A 305 -1.59 -15.02 12.54
N PRO A 306 -0.51 -14.75 11.80
CA PRO A 306 0.55 -13.85 12.26
C PRO A 306 0.01 -12.45 12.60
N PRO A 307 0.79 -11.64 13.38
CA PRO A 307 0.36 -10.30 13.79
C PRO A 307 0.15 -9.32 12.63
N SER A 308 0.87 -9.50 11.52
CA SER A 308 0.79 -8.64 10.33
C SER A 308 1.06 -9.42 9.05
N PRO A 309 0.78 -8.83 7.86
CA PRO A 309 1.21 -9.39 6.59
C PRO A 309 2.71 -9.65 6.55
N ILE A 310 3.13 -10.68 5.83
CA ILE A 310 4.54 -11.04 5.62
C ILE A 310 5.08 -10.55 4.28
N ALA A 311 4.21 -10.07 3.40
CA ALA A 311 4.52 -9.55 2.08
C ALA A 311 3.36 -8.67 1.59
N ASN A 312 3.51 -8.03 0.44
CA ASN A 312 2.49 -7.22 -0.21
C ASN A 312 1.74 -8.07 -1.26
N PRO A 313 0.52 -8.53 -0.96
CA PRO A 313 -0.22 -9.42 -1.83
C PRO A 313 -0.82 -8.68 -3.03
N GLY A 314 -0.95 -9.40 -4.15
CA GLY A 314 -1.71 -8.95 -5.30
C GLY A 314 -3.22 -9.09 -5.10
N LEU A 315 -3.97 -8.47 -6.01
CA LEU A 315 -5.44 -8.50 -5.99
C LEU A 315 -6.00 -9.93 -6.08
N GLY A 316 -5.31 -10.81 -6.81
CA GLY A 316 -5.69 -12.23 -6.97
C GLY A 316 -5.73 -12.98 -5.64
N SER A 317 -4.72 -12.81 -4.78
CA SER A 317 -4.68 -13.44 -3.46
C SER A 317 -5.71 -12.84 -2.50
N ILE A 318 -5.91 -11.53 -2.52
CA ILE A 318 -6.95 -10.87 -1.73
C ILE A 318 -8.34 -11.42 -2.10
N ARG A 319 -8.65 -11.50 -3.41
CA ARG A 319 -9.91 -12.07 -3.91
C ARG A 319 -10.06 -13.54 -3.55
N GLY A 320 -8.98 -14.31 -3.65
CA GLY A 320 -8.97 -15.72 -3.25
C GLY A 320 -9.35 -15.93 -1.79
N VAL A 321 -8.91 -15.03 -0.90
CA VAL A 321 -9.24 -15.10 0.53
C VAL A 321 -10.68 -14.72 0.81
N VAL A 322 -11.22 -13.66 0.19
CA VAL A 322 -12.61 -13.21 0.46
C VAL A 322 -13.69 -14.00 -0.31
N ALA A 323 -13.27 -14.80 -1.29
CA ALA A 323 -14.12 -15.71 -2.07
C ALA A 323 -13.41 -17.06 -2.28
N PRO A 324 -13.14 -17.81 -1.19
CA PRO A 324 -12.42 -19.07 -1.25
C PRO A 324 -13.24 -20.15 -1.95
N THR A 325 -12.56 -21.13 -2.54
CA THR A 325 -13.21 -22.35 -2.99
C THR A 325 -13.69 -23.16 -1.79
N ALA A 326 -14.98 -23.45 -1.73
CA ALA A 326 -15.55 -24.27 -0.67
C ALA A 326 -15.02 -25.72 -0.77
N SER A 327 -14.41 -26.22 0.28
CA SER A 327 -13.86 -27.58 0.36
C SER A 327 -13.60 -27.97 1.81
N ASP A 328 -13.36 -29.26 2.03
CA ASP A 328 -12.94 -29.82 3.33
C ASP A 328 -11.44 -30.07 3.39
N PHE A 329 -10.66 -29.59 2.42
CA PHE A 329 -9.22 -29.81 2.40
C PHE A 329 -8.53 -29.13 3.58
N LEU A 330 -7.63 -29.87 4.21
CA LEU A 330 -6.79 -29.41 5.31
C LEU A 330 -5.30 -29.44 4.98
N PHE A 331 -4.91 -30.17 3.92
CA PHE A 331 -3.51 -30.39 3.57
C PHE A 331 -3.29 -30.17 2.08
N PHE A 332 -2.08 -29.75 1.75
CA PHE A 332 -1.59 -29.67 0.37
C PHE A 332 -0.10 -30.02 0.33
N VAL A 333 0.37 -30.45 -0.83
CA VAL A 333 1.78 -30.69 -1.13
C VAL A 333 2.07 -30.31 -2.58
N ALA A 334 3.19 -29.65 -2.82
CA ALA A 334 3.58 -29.23 -4.16
C ALA A 334 3.86 -30.43 -5.06
N ARG A 335 3.40 -30.35 -6.32
CA ARG A 335 3.73 -31.27 -7.40
C ARG A 335 4.90 -30.74 -8.23
N PRO A 336 5.54 -31.59 -9.07
CA PRO A 336 6.62 -31.16 -9.95
C PRO A 336 6.25 -30.04 -10.93
N ASP A 337 4.98 -29.92 -11.32
CA ASP A 337 4.45 -28.86 -12.18
C ASP A 337 4.12 -27.57 -11.42
N ARG A 338 4.47 -27.51 -10.14
CA ARG A 338 4.23 -26.44 -9.18
C ARG A 338 2.77 -26.25 -8.75
N SER A 339 1.84 -27.09 -9.24
CA SER A 339 0.50 -27.17 -8.65
C SER A 339 0.51 -27.94 -7.34
N HIS A 340 -0.64 -28.00 -6.64
CA HIS A 340 -0.75 -28.70 -5.37
C HIS A 340 -1.66 -29.92 -5.44
N ALA A 341 -1.23 -31.00 -4.78
CA ALA A 341 -2.10 -32.12 -4.44
C ALA A 341 -2.76 -31.82 -3.10
N LEU A 342 -4.08 -31.79 -3.10
CA LEU A 342 -4.90 -31.48 -1.93
C LEU A 342 -5.30 -32.77 -1.20
N ALA A 343 -5.53 -32.68 0.12
CA ALA A 343 -6.00 -33.79 0.91
C ALA A 343 -6.88 -33.31 2.08
N VAL A 344 -7.85 -34.14 2.46
CA VAL A 344 -8.72 -33.92 3.62
C VAL A 344 -8.07 -34.50 4.88
N THR A 345 -7.49 -35.69 4.78
CA THR A 345 -6.90 -36.40 5.89
C THR A 345 -5.38 -36.35 5.86
N PHE A 346 -4.75 -36.53 7.04
CA PHE A 346 -3.30 -36.59 7.13
C PHE A 346 -2.74 -37.86 6.43
N GLU A 347 -3.49 -38.96 6.41
CA GLU A 347 -3.11 -40.16 5.70
C GLU A 347 -3.00 -39.94 4.17
N GLU A 348 -4.00 -39.29 3.59
CA GLU A 348 -3.99 -38.86 2.18
C GLU A 348 -2.83 -37.92 1.89
N HIS A 349 -2.56 -36.96 2.81
CA HIS A 349 -1.42 -36.05 2.69
C HIS A 349 -0.09 -36.83 2.64
N LEU A 350 0.12 -37.76 3.56
CA LEU A 350 1.34 -38.60 3.55
C LEU A 350 1.47 -39.45 2.29
N ALA A 351 0.34 -39.93 1.72
CA ALA A 351 0.35 -40.62 0.43
C ALA A 351 0.78 -39.66 -0.71
N ASN A 352 0.29 -38.43 -0.70
CA ASN A 352 0.69 -37.40 -1.65
C ASN A 352 2.17 -37.01 -1.51
N VAL A 353 2.68 -36.86 -0.27
CA VAL A 353 4.13 -36.57 -0.01
C VAL A 353 4.98 -37.70 -0.61
N ARG A 354 4.69 -38.97 -0.31
CA ARG A 354 5.43 -40.10 -0.89
C ARG A 354 5.39 -40.13 -2.42
N ARG A 355 4.31 -39.65 -3.02
CA ARG A 355 4.13 -39.64 -4.48
C ARG A 355 4.85 -38.53 -5.18
N TYR A 356 4.89 -37.33 -4.60
CA TYR A 356 5.33 -36.10 -5.28
C TYR A 356 6.64 -35.52 -4.73
N GLN A 357 7.06 -35.94 -3.52
CA GLN A 357 8.29 -35.51 -2.86
C GLN A 357 9.05 -36.73 -2.30
N PRO A 358 9.45 -37.66 -3.17
CA PRO A 358 10.13 -38.93 -2.76
C PRO A 358 11.51 -38.69 -2.15
#